data_5f69b7dfb2ed2263187491c84fc4b555
#
_entry.id   5f69b7dfb2ed2263187491c84fc4b555
#
_cell.length_a   1.000
_cell.length_b   1.000
_cell.length_c   1.000
_cell.angle_alpha   90.00
_cell.angle_beta   90.00
_cell.angle_gamma   90.00
#
_symmetry.space_group_name_H-M   'P 1'
#
loop_
_entity.id
_entity.type
_entity.pdbx_description
1 polymer ?
#
loop_
_entity_poly.entity_id
_entity_poly.type
_entity_poly.pdbx_seq_one_letter_code
_entity_poly.pdbx_strand_id
1 'polypeptide(L)'
;MKKNNKIKKSVGMLAFLFVCALSVILWSCSDELDIQQSYPFKVETMPVPKDIVRGQTVEIRCELKADGKFDGTIYTIRYFQHDGKGSLRMENGTVFQQNDRYLLENEKFRLYYTSASTETQTLTVVVEDNFGKSYEMEFSFNDTDDEEEFARSANKLGSV
;
A
#
# COMPACT_ATOMS: atom_id res chain seq x y z
N MET A 1 -33.24 51.81 52.43
CA MET A 1 -32.21 51.35 51.42
C MET A 1 -31.95 49.81 51.37
N LYS A 2 -32.93 48.94 51.48
CA LYS A 2 -32.73 47.48 51.50
C LYS A 2 -33.22 46.74 50.24
N LYS A 3 -33.88 47.43 49.29
CA LYS A 3 -34.53 46.81 48.14
C LYS A 3 -33.59 46.60 46.95
N ASN A 4 -32.54 47.45 46.81
CA ASN A 4 -31.61 47.36 45.62
C ASN A 4 -30.61 46.23 45.71
N ASN A 5 -30.31 45.69 46.88
CA ASN A 5 -29.33 44.54 46.98
C ASN A 5 -29.93 43.22 46.61
N LYS A 6 -31.23 43.00 46.69
CA LYS A 6 -31.90 41.79 46.28
C LYS A 6 -31.96 41.68 44.75
N ILE A 7 -32.18 42.79 44.04
CA ILE A 7 -32.25 42.87 42.59
C ILE A 7 -30.86 42.60 41.97
N LYS A 8 -29.81 43.22 42.57
CA LYS A 8 -28.40 42.96 42.06
C LYS A 8 -27.97 41.53 42.27
N LYS A 9 -28.35 40.85 43.35
CA LYS A 9 -28.06 39.42 43.57
C LYS A 9 -28.82 38.51 42.59
N SER A 10 -30.09 38.84 42.32
CA SER A 10 -30.94 38.12 41.39
C SER A 10 -30.41 38.24 39.94
N VAL A 11 -30.01 39.43 39.51
CA VAL A 11 -29.44 39.67 38.19
C VAL A 11 -28.09 38.96 38.01
N GLY A 12 -27.24 38.97 39.06
CA GLY A 12 -25.95 38.24 39.02
C GLY A 12 -26.14 36.72 38.91
N MET A 13 -27.14 36.18 39.63
CA MET A 13 -27.44 34.74 39.58
C MET A 13 -28.03 34.33 38.22
N LEU A 14 -28.85 35.15 37.59
CA LEU A 14 -29.37 34.94 36.25
C LEU A 14 -28.26 35.00 35.19
N ALA A 15 -27.34 35.95 35.29
CA ALA A 15 -26.20 36.07 34.39
C ALA A 15 -25.26 34.87 34.52
N PHE A 16 -25.03 34.37 35.74
CA PHE A 16 -24.19 33.16 35.95
C PHE A 16 -24.82 31.90 35.34
N LEU A 17 -26.13 31.71 35.49
CA LEU A 17 -26.86 30.60 34.87
C LEU A 17 -26.83 30.67 33.36
N PHE A 18 -26.87 31.87 32.76
CA PHE A 18 -26.79 32.04 31.32
C PHE A 18 -25.40 31.70 30.76
N VAL A 19 -24.33 32.09 31.48
CA VAL A 19 -22.95 31.73 31.13
C VAL A 19 -22.71 30.23 31.24
N CYS A 20 -23.22 29.56 32.28
CA CYS A 20 -23.15 28.12 32.44
C CYS A 20 -23.93 27.39 31.35
N ALA A 21 -25.09 27.89 30.94
CA ALA A 21 -25.87 27.28 29.83
C ALA A 21 -25.17 27.43 28.49
N LEU A 22 -24.49 28.55 28.21
CA LEU A 22 -23.69 28.75 27.01
C LEU A 22 -22.45 27.83 26.97
N SER A 23 -21.82 27.57 28.13
CA SER A 23 -20.63 26.68 28.16
C SER A 23 -20.94 25.21 27.86
N VAL A 24 -22.15 24.76 28.20
CA VAL A 24 -22.58 23.38 27.89
C VAL A 24 -22.82 23.17 26.38
N ILE A 25 -23.26 24.22 25.68
CA ILE A 25 -23.53 24.13 24.23
C ILE A 25 -22.21 24.00 23.41
N LEU A 26 -21.11 24.54 23.93
CA LEU A 26 -19.83 24.50 23.25
C LEU A 26 -19.10 23.11 23.35
N TRP A 27 -19.58 22.22 24.21
CA TRP A 27 -19.01 20.86 24.36
C TRP A 27 -19.75 19.79 23.56
N SER A 28 -20.79 20.15 22.86
CA SER A 28 -21.58 19.22 22.05
C SER A 28 -21.32 19.44 20.58
N CYS A 29 -20.13 19.13 20.12
CA CYS A 29 -19.92 18.77 18.71
C CYS A 29 -18.50 18.25 18.50
N SER A 30 -18.32 16.96 18.64
CA SER A 30 -17.31 16.19 17.91
C SER A 30 -17.79 14.74 17.74
N ASP A 31 -19.01 14.58 17.23
CA ASP A 31 -19.30 13.38 16.47
C ASP A 31 -18.68 13.61 15.08
N GLU A 32 -17.37 13.43 14.94
CA GLU A 32 -16.79 13.09 13.67
C GLU A 32 -17.44 11.78 13.26
N LEU A 33 -18.40 11.87 12.36
CA LEU A 33 -18.85 10.73 11.59
C LEU A 33 -17.61 10.24 10.85
N ASP A 34 -16.95 9.22 11.39
CA ASP A 34 -15.89 8.49 10.73
C ASP A 34 -16.53 7.73 9.55
N ILE A 35 -16.76 8.48 8.47
CA ILE A 35 -17.25 7.91 7.22
C ILE A 35 -16.07 7.12 6.66
N GLN A 36 -16.09 5.82 6.91
CA GLN A 36 -15.07 4.91 6.40
C GLN A 36 -15.14 4.89 4.87
N GLN A 37 -14.32 5.71 4.23
CA GLN A 37 -14.22 5.85 2.78
C GLN A 37 -13.21 4.88 2.17
N SER A 38 -12.45 4.15 2.99
CA SER A 38 -11.39 3.26 2.54
C SER A 38 -11.22 2.10 3.52
N TYR A 39 -11.06 0.91 2.99
CA TYR A 39 -10.78 -0.28 3.77
C TYR A 39 -9.29 -0.64 3.70
N PRO A 40 -8.70 -1.21 4.76
CA PRO A 40 -7.39 -1.82 4.68
C PRO A 40 -7.36 -2.88 3.58
N PHE A 41 -6.24 -2.97 2.88
CA PHE A 41 -6.02 -4.02 1.90
C PHE A 41 -4.58 -4.55 2.00
N LYS A 42 -4.37 -5.72 1.46
CA LYS A 42 -3.06 -6.35 1.28
C LYS A 42 -2.98 -6.97 -0.11
N VAL A 43 -1.76 -7.22 -0.56
CA VAL A 43 -1.53 -8.01 -1.77
C VAL A 43 -0.80 -9.29 -1.37
N GLU A 44 -1.41 -10.42 -1.67
CA GLU A 44 -0.78 -11.73 -1.50
C GLU A 44 -0.09 -12.13 -2.79
N THR A 45 1.12 -12.69 -2.67
CA THR A 45 1.89 -13.18 -3.81
C THR A 45 2.16 -14.66 -3.68
N MET A 46 2.18 -15.37 -4.80
CA MET A 46 2.71 -16.72 -4.84
C MET A 46 4.25 -16.68 -4.72
N PRO A 47 4.88 -17.73 -4.15
CA PRO A 47 6.33 -17.82 -4.12
C PRO A 47 6.93 -17.68 -5.53
N VAL A 48 8.00 -16.89 -5.64
CA VAL A 48 8.76 -16.69 -6.87
C VAL A 48 10.15 -17.32 -6.74
N PRO A 49 10.79 -17.74 -7.83
CA PRO A 49 12.20 -18.13 -7.81
C PRO A 49 13.05 -17.00 -7.24
N LYS A 50 14.06 -17.34 -6.45
CA LYS A 50 15.02 -16.36 -5.93
C LYS A 50 16.21 -16.19 -6.86
N ASP A 51 16.54 -17.24 -7.59
CA ASP A 51 17.69 -17.28 -8.47
C ASP A 51 17.23 -17.18 -9.91
N ILE A 52 17.72 -16.20 -10.65
CA ILE A 52 17.36 -15.96 -12.04
C ILE A 52 18.61 -15.56 -12.84
N VAL A 53 18.64 -15.93 -14.09
CA VAL A 53 19.72 -15.55 -15.01
C VAL A 53 19.33 -14.32 -15.83
N ARG A 54 20.33 -13.60 -16.33
CA ARG A 54 20.10 -12.47 -17.24
C ARG A 54 19.27 -12.90 -18.46
N GLY A 55 18.22 -12.14 -18.75
CA GLY A 55 17.25 -12.41 -19.81
C GLY A 55 16.09 -13.30 -19.41
N GLN A 56 16.16 -13.93 -18.24
CA GLN A 56 15.06 -14.73 -17.71
C GLN A 56 13.89 -13.85 -17.27
N THR A 57 12.67 -14.34 -17.53
CA THR A 57 11.44 -13.71 -17.08
C THR A 57 10.79 -14.54 -15.98
N VAL A 58 10.43 -13.88 -14.88
CA VAL A 58 9.69 -14.47 -13.76
C VAL A 58 8.27 -13.95 -13.77
N GLU A 59 7.31 -14.86 -13.63
CA GLU A 59 5.89 -14.53 -13.39
C GLU A 59 5.64 -14.34 -11.90
N ILE A 60 5.10 -13.20 -11.51
CA ILE A 60 4.69 -12.87 -10.16
C ILE A 60 3.15 -12.80 -10.14
N ARG A 61 2.52 -13.78 -9.49
CA ARG A 61 1.06 -13.85 -9.36
C ARG A 61 0.63 -13.16 -8.09
N CYS A 62 -0.26 -12.19 -8.23
CA CYS A 62 -0.72 -11.31 -7.16
C CYS A 62 -2.23 -11.39 -6.99
N GLU A 63 -2.69 -11.28 -5.75
CA GLU A 63 -4.10 -11.15 -5.39
C GLU A 63 -4.26 -10.04 -4.36
N LEU A 64 -4.97 -8.96 -4.73
CA LEU A 64 -5.36 -7.89 -3.83
C LEU A 64 -6.56 -8.35 -3.00
N LYS A 65 -6.45 -8.25 -1.68
CA LYS A 65 -7.50 -8.58 -0.71
C LYS A 65 -7.79 -7.37 0.15
N ALA A 66 -8.95 -6.78 -0.04
CA ALA A 66 -9.46 -5.71 0.80
C ALA A 66 -10.42 -6.25 1.87
N ASP A 67 -10.40 -5.66 3.06
CA ASP A 67 -11.29 -6.03 4.16
C ASP A 67 -12.75 -5.63 3.94
N GLY A 68 -13.01 -4.79 2.92
CA GLY A 68 -14.33 -4.36 2.52
C GLY A 68 -14.32 -3.69 1.14
N LYS A 69 -15.50 -3.38 0.62
CA LYS A 69 -15.67 -2.67 -0.66
C LYS A 69 -16.24 -1.29 -0.42
N PHE A 70 -15.64 -0.31 -1.09
CA PHE A 70 -16.20 1.02 -1.25
C PHE A 70 -16.26 1.32 -2.75
N ASP A 71 -17.43 1.69 -3.25
CA ASP A 71 -17.71 1.80 -4.70
C ASP A 71 -16.83 2.81 -5.46
N GLY A 72 -16.20 3.75 -4.73
CA GLY A 72 -15.30 4.73 -5.31
C GLY A 72 -13.82 4.35 -5.22
N THR A 73 -13.47 3.14 -4.79
CA THR A 73 -12.07 2.74 -4.64
C THR A 73 -11.44 2.44 -5.99
N ILE A 74 -10.34 3.12 -6.26
CA ILE A 74 -9.50 2.92 -7.45
C ILE A 74 -8.10 2.56 -6.97
N TYR A 75 -7.58 1.45 -7.47
CA TYR A 75 -6.21 1.02 -7.18
C TYR A 75 -5.27 1.37 -8.31
N THR A 76 -4.07 1.80 -7.95
CA THR A 76 -2.96 2.02 -8.87
C THR A 76 -1.74 1.23 -8.43
N ILE A 77 -0.87 0.89 -9.38
CA ILE A 77 0.35 0.14 -9.14
C ILE A 77 1.54 0.90 -9.74
N ARG A 78 2.66 0.89 -9.03
CA ARG A 78 3.95 1.42 -9.49
C ARG A 78 5.09 0.55 -8.96
N TYR A 79 6.30 0.70 -9.50
CA TYR A 79 7.46 -0.01 -9.00
C TYR A 79 8.71 0.85 -8.96
N PHE A 80 9.67 0.42 -8.16
CA PHE A 80 11.01 0.97 -8.04
C PHE A 80 12.03 -0.15 -8.18
N GLN A 81 13.09 0.09 -8.93
CA GLN A 81 14.24 -0.79 -9.03
C GLN A 81 15.35 -0.19 -8.17
N HIS A 82 15.73 -0.89 -7.09
CA HIS A 82 16.76 -0.41 -6.16
C HIS A 82 18.15 -0.87 -6.57
N ASP A 83 18.26 -2.17 -6.92
CA ASP A 83 19.51 -2.79 -7.32
C ASP A 83 19.35 -3.55 -8.62
N GLY A 84 20.44 -3.68 -9.36
CA GLY A 84 20.49 -4.37 -10.64
C GLY A 84 19.72 -3.64 -11.73
N LYS A 85 19.35 -4.37 -12.78
CA LYS A 85 18.60 -3.86 -13.92
C LYS A 85 17.60 -4.91 -14.41
N GLY A 86 16.41 -4.44 -14.78
CA GLY A 86 15.36 -5.28 -15.33
C GLY A 86 14.20 -4.45 -15.85
N SER A 87 13.19 -5.14 -16.33
CA SER A 87 11.95 -4.52 -16.76
C SER A 87 10.76 -5.25 -16.15
N LEU A 88 9.77 -4.47 -15.68
CA LEU A 88 8.52 -5.00 -15.16
C LEU A 88 7.40 -4.70 -16.15
N ARG A 89 6.54 -5.68 -16.42
CA ARG A 89 5.34 -5.50 -17.24
C ARG A 89 4.13 -6.19 -16.62
N MET A 90 2.94 -5.69 -16.95
CA MET A 90 1.67 -6.32 -16.59
C MET A 90 1.28 -7.40 -17.63
N GLU A 91 0.34 -8.24 -17.27
CA GLU A 91 -0.17 -9.33 -18.16
C GLU A 91 -0.79 -8.81 -19.46
N ASN A 92 -1.34 -7.59 -19.47
CA ASN A 92 -1.87 -6.93 -20.66
C ASN A 92 -0.77 -6.40 -21.61
N GLY A 93 0.53 -6.59 -21.27
CA GLY A 93 1.67 -6.15 -22.05
C GLY A 93 2.20 -4.76 -21.72
N THR A 94 1.55 -4.01 -20.84
CA THR A 94 2.02 -2.68 -20.41
C THR A 94 3.35 -2.79 -19.69
N VAL A 95 4.40 -2.20 -20.26
CA VAL A 95 5.73 -2.09 -19.65
C VAL A 95 5.75 -0.89 -18.72
N PHE A 96 6.12 -1.12 -17.47
CA PHE A 96 6.15 -0.08 -16.45
C PHE A 96 7.42 0.78 -16.57
N GLN A 97 7.24 2.08 -16.44
CA GLN A 97 8.32 2.99 -16.11
C GLN A 97 8.42 3.10 -14.59
N GLN A 98 9.64 3.27 -14.07
CA GLN A 98 9.84 3.39 -12.62
C GLN A 98 9.11 4.62 -12.09
N ASN A 99 8.42 4.45 -10.96
CA ASN A 99 7.63 5.46 -10.26
C ASN A 99 6.38 5.97 -11.00
N ASP A 100 6.11 5.52 -12.22
CA ASP A 100 4.86 5.85 -12.91
C ASP A 100 3.71 5.00 -12.37
N ARG A 101 2.54 5.61 -12.23
CA ARG A 101 1.31 4.95 -11.76
C ARG A 101 0.50 4.41 -12.91
N TYR A 102 0.11 3.16 -12.79
CA TYR A 102 -0.73 2.44 -13.74
C TYR A 102 -2.01 1.99 -13.04
N LEU A 103 -3.13 2.04 -13.74
CA LEU A 103 -4.41 1.57 -13.21
C LEU A 103 -4.36 0.06 -12.99
N LEU A 104 -4.81 -0.39 -11.81
CA LEU A 104 -4.98 -1.80 -11.48
C LEU A 104 -6.48 -2.14 -11.56
N GLU A 105 -6.88 -2.73 -12.68
CA GLU A 105 -8.30 -2.99 -12.97
C GLU A 105 -8.86 -4.23 -12.26
N ASN A 106 -7.98 -5.20 -11.97
CA ASN A 106 -8.37 -6.49 -11.42
C ASN A 106 -7.71 -6.76 -10.07
N GLU A 107 -8.46 -7.37 -9.16
CA GLU A 107 -7.93 -7.83 -7.88
C GLU A 107 -6.89 -8.96 -8.05
N LYS A 108 -7.05 -9.82 -9.07
CA LYS A 108 -6.07 -10.85 -9.45
C LYS A 108 -5.34 -10.39 -10.70
N PHE A 109 -4.02 -10.30 -10.60
CA PHE A 109 -3.18 -9.81 -11.67
C PHE A 109 -1.82 -10.52 -11.69
N ARG A 110 -1.12 -10.39 -12.81
CA ARG A 110 0.20 -10.96 -13.00
C ARG A 110 1.17 -9.91 -13.46
N LEU A 111 2.34 -9.96 -12.84
CA LEU A 111 3.48 -9.17 -13.24
C LEU A 111 4.54 -10.10 -13.83
N TYR A 112 5.31 -9.59 -14.76
CA TYR A 112 6.41 -10.30 -15.38
C TYR A 112 7.65 -9.44 -15.27
N TYR A 113 8.61 -9.91 -14.48
CA TYR A 113 9.89 -9.26 -14.33
C TYR A 113 10.93 -9.98 -15.20
N THR A 114 11.61 -9.22 -16.07
CA THR A 114 12.67 -9.73 -16.93
C THR A 114 14.00 -9.14 -16.47
N SER A 115 14.91 -9.98 -16.04
CA SER A 115 16.27 -9.60 -15.65
C SER A 115 17.07 -9.05 -16.83
N ALA A 116 17.84 -7.98 -16.60
CA ALA A 116 18.81 -7.45 -17.54
C ALA A 116 20.21 -7.29 -16.92
N SER A 117 20.43 -7.87 -15.73
CA SER A 117 21.67 -7.77 -14.94
C SER A 117 22.18 -9.15 -14.58
N THR A 118 23.47 -9.26 -14.33
CA THR A 118 24.17 -10.38 -13.70
C THR A 118 24.50 -10.10 -12.24
N GLU A 119 23.83 -9.15 -11.62
CA GLU A 119 23.97 -8.79 -10.22
C GLU A 119 22.66 -9.06 -9.49
N THR A 120 22.72 -9.11 -8.17
CA THR A 120 21.49 -9.15 -7.34
C THR A 120 20.56 -7.99 -7.72
N GLN A 121 19.29 -8.28 -7.82
CA GLN A 121 18.27 -7.36 -8.29
C GLN A 121 17.22 -7.22 -7.20
N THR A 122 16.95 -6.00 -6.79
CA THR A 122 15.92 -5.70 -5.78
C THR A 122 14.93 -4.69 -6.36
N LEU A 123 13.66 -5.03 -6.28
CA LEU A 123 12.58 -4.12 -6.67
C LEU A 123 11.47 -4.10 -5.64
N THR A 124 10.85 -2.95 -5.48
CA THR A 124 9.63 -2.75 -4.68
C THR A 124 8.46 -2.45 -5.60
N VAL A 125 7.38 -3.19 -5.44
CA VAL A 125 6.10 -2.92 -6.11
C VAL A 125 5.14 -2.36 -5.08
N VAL A 126 4.53 -1.22 -5.38
CA VAL A 126 3.60 -0.50 -4.49
C VAL A 126 2.24 -0.46 -5.14
N VAL A 127 1.23 -0.94 -4.42
CA VAL A 127 -0.18 -0.76 -4.77
C VAL A 127 -0.76 0.30 -3.86
N GLU A 128 -1.46 1.27 -4.42
CA GLU A 128 -2.05 2.41 -3.70
C GLU A 128 -3.52 2.55 -4.07
N ASP A 129 -4.36 2.91 -3.09
CA ASP A 129 -5.72 3.34 -3.37
C ASP A 129 -5.81 4.87 -3.53
N ASN A 130 -6.93 5.36 -4.06
CA ASN A 130 -7.19 6.78 -4.24
C ASN A 130 -7.49 7.53 -2.92
N PHE A 131 -7.49 6.84 -1.76
CA PHE A 131 -7.66 7.40 -0.43
C PHE A 131 -6.36 7.48 0.37
N GLY A 132 -5.23 7.10 -0.25
CA GLY A 132 -3.90 7.24 0.32
C GLY A 132 -3.42 6.03 1.12
N LYS A 133 -4.11 4.88 1.08
CA LYS A 133 -3.58 3.63 1.61
C LYS A 133 -2.67 2.96 0.60
N SER A 134 -1.60 2.36 1.07
CA SER A 134 -0.63 1.65 0.23
C SER A 134 -0.22 0.32 0.82
N TYR A 135 0.18 -0.58 -0.06
CA TYR A 135 0.80 -1.86 0.28
C TYR A 135 2.04 -2.07 -0.57
N GLU A 136 3.14 -2.44 0.07
CA GLU A 136 4.44 -2.61 -0.58
C GLU A 136 4.82 -4.09 -0.59
N MET A 137 5.36 -4.54 -1.72
CA MET A 137 5.92 -5.87 -1.92
C MET A 137 7.36 -5.73 -2.39
N GLU A 138 8.28 -6.38 -1.69
CA GLU A 138 9.69 -6.43 -2.08
C GLU A 138 10.03 -7.77 -2.72
N PHE A 139 10.75 -7.73 -3.83
CA PHE A 139 11.27 -8.89 -4.54
C PHE A 139 12.78 -8.76 -4.69
N SER A 140 13.49 -9.80 -4.30
CA SER A 140 14.93 -9.89 -4.47
C SER A 140 15.27 -11.14 -5.27
N PHE A 141 16.09 -10.97 -6.31
CA PHE A 141 16.56 -12.02 -7.20
C PHE A 141 18.08 -12.03 -7.18
N ASN A 142 18.67 -13.19 -6.94
CA ASN A 142 20.10 -13.40 -7.09
C ASN A 142 20.40 -13.82 -8.54
N ASP A 143 21.59 -13.48 -9.01
CA ASP A 143 22.10 -14.06 -10.24
C ASP A 143 22.61 -15.49 -9.96
N THR A 144 22.24 -16.42 -10.80
CA THR A 144 22.90 -17.73 -10.87
C THR A 144 23.76 -17.71 -12.12
N ASP A 145 25.07 -17.67 -11.93
CA ASP A 145 25.99 -17.90 -13.02
C ASP A 145 25.67 -19.26 -13.67
N ASP A 146 25.42 -19.28 -14.98
CA ASP A 146 25.16 -20.49 -15.76
C ASP A 146 26.24 -21.57 -15.57
N GLU A 147 27.46 -21.19 -15.14
CA GLU A 147 28.56 -22.07 -14.80
C GLU A 147 28.28 -23.00 -13.62
N GLU A 148 27.55 -22.53 -12.60
CA GLU A 148 27.21 -23.38 -11.44
C GLU A 148 26.15 -24.44 -11.79
N GLU A 149 25.16 -24.09 -12.64
CA GLU A 149 24.14 -25.05 -13.05
C GLU A 149 24.70 -26.09 -13.99
N PHE A 150 25.63 -25.71 -14.88
CA PHE A 150 26.35 -26.64 -15.74
C PHE A 150 27.27 -27.56 -14.92
N ALA A 151 27.96 -27.05 -13.91
CA ALA A 151 28.80 -27.83 -13.01
C ALA A 151 28.01 -28.82 -12.16
N ARG A 152 26.81 -28.40 -11.66
CA ARG A 152 25.90 -29.29 -10.91
C ARG A 152 25.32 -30.39 -11.81
N SER A 153 24.98 -30.08 -13.06
CA SER A 153 24.44 -31.06 -14.00
C SER A 153 25.51 -32.04 -14.49
N ALA A 154 26.75 -31.60 -14.72
CA ALA A 154 27.88 -32.43 -15.07
C ALA A 154 28.28 -33.40 -13.93
N ASN A 155 28.24 -32.93 -12.66
CA ASN A 155 28.56 -33.75 -11.51
C ASN A 155 27.48 -34.81 -11.20
N LYS A 156 26.23 -34.56 -11.62
CA LYS A 156 25.12 -35.53 -11.50
C LYS A 156 25.20 -36.64 -12.56
N LEU A 157 25.80 -36.38 -13.70
CA LEU A 157 26.02 -37.39 -14.76
C LEU A 157 27.28 -38.24 -14.55
N GLY A 158 28.24 -37.78 -13.74
CA GLY A 158 29.50 -38.50 -13.46
C GLY A 158 29.44 -39.46 -12.27
N SER A 159 28.28 -39.61 -11.61
CA SER A 159 28.09 -40.47 -10.42
C SER A 159 27.23 -41.71 -10.67
N VAL A 160 27.25 -42.26 -11.89
CA VAL A 160 26.63 -43.56 -12.24
C VAL A 160 27.69 -44.61 -12.49
#